data_2bb8f818e2cdbd9336d380ffd8b29cd3
#
_entry.id   2bb8f818e2cdbd9336d380ffd8b29cd3
#
_cell.length_a   1.000
_cell.length_b   1.000
_cell.length_c   1.000
_cell.angle_alpha   90.00
_cell.angle_beta   90.00
_cell.angle_gamma   90.00
#
_symmetry.space_group_name_H-M   'P 1'
#
loop_
_entity.id
_entity.type
_entity.pdbx_description
1 polymer ?
#
loop_
_entity_poly.entity_id
_entity_poly.type
_entity_poly.pdbx_seq_one_letter_code
_entity_poly.pdbx_strand_id
1 'polypeptide(L)'
;VASLSDIVKEKIKLFDSTPDKMGTATERVQLKIWKELLPVINDLEVDSTGNIIQSDNNIARIGIIADKLNEALAGKEYQAVIKTFLNSIDEGVVLSNEVAQKFDPAFEPTAAQTKLLQISKTNAIDTFIGSGLKNNVTQPFLEQLVVNISARAPLRDTINALQGTILGTDANEGLLLRHIKTTALTAQAVADRSYSAAVNETIGAIYFEYLGGEIPTTRPFCQHREGEVFHKGEIEKWGNGENSAGIDDIEDGTWAGRIDGTDAKSIFTFVGGWNCRHYLLPIESDMVDDSVKARAKAEGFKPI
;
A
#
# COMPACT_ATOMS: atom_id res chain seq x y z
N VAL A 1 20.60 19.29 14.18
CA VAL A 1 19.50 18.35 14.49
C VAL A 1 18.33 18.74 13.61
N ALA A 2 17.80 17.81 12.80
CA ALA A 2 16.68 18.06 11.91
C ALA A 2 15.45 18.54 12.71
N SER A 3 14.67 19.46 12.14
CA SER A 3 13.40 19.87 12.73
C SER A 3 12.36 18.76 12.59
N LEU A 4 11.29 18.79 13.37
CA LEU A 4 10.19 17.85 13.26
C LEU A 4 9.62 17.85 11.83
N SER A 5 9.42 19.03 11.24
CA SER A 5 8.95 19.20 9.85
C SER A 5 9.91 18.57 8.83
N ASP A 6 11.23 18.64 9.03
CA ASP A 6 12.19 18.02 8.11
C ASP A 6 12.12 16.50 8.15
N ILE A 7 12.02 15.91 9.35
CA ILE A 7 11.87 14.45 9.53
C ILE A 7 10.61 13.94 8.82
N VAL A 8 9.50 14.67 8.97
CA VAL A 8 8.23 14.28 8.33
C VAL A 8 8.29 14.41 6.82
N LYS A 9 8.87 15.48 6.29
CA LYS A 9 9.07 15.63 4.83
C LYS A 9 9.93 14.51 4.26
N GLU A 10 10.97 14.10 5.00
CA GLU A 10 11.81 12.96 4.61
C GLU A 10 10.99 11.66 4.60
N LYS A 11 10.15 11.44 5.60
CA LYS A 11 9.27 10.28 5.69
C LYS A 11 8.25 10.23 4.54
N ILE A 12 7.60 11.34 4.24
CA ILE A 12 6.67 11.45 3.09
C ILE A 12 7.41 11.13 1.79
N LYS A 13 8.58 11.76 1.56
CA LYS A 13 9.42 11.50 0.38
C LYS A 13 9.85 10.04 0.25
N LEU A 14 10.23 9.40 1.36
CA LEU A 14 10.56 7.98 1.40
C LEU A 14 9.39 7.15 0.87
N PHE A 15 8.20 7.38 1.40
CA PHE A 15 7.02 6.60 1.08
C PHE A 15 6.49 6.85 -0.34
N ASP A 16 6.49 8.08 -0.80
CA ASP A 16 6.13 8.42 -2.18
C ASP A 16 7.09 7.81 -3.21
N SER A 17 8.39 7.71 -2.89
CA SER A 17 9.39 7.17 -3.81
C SER A 17 9.47 5.63 -3.81
N THR A 18 8.97 4.95 -2.79
CA THR A 18 9.08 3.49 -2.66
C THR A 18 8.37 2.72 -3.78
N PRO A 19 7.11 3.04 -4.15
CA PRO A 19 6.42 2.36 -5.25
C PRO A 19 7.14 2.50 -6.59
N ASP A 20 7.76 3.63 -6.86
CA ASP A 20 8.51 3.86 -8.10
C ASP A 20 9.83 3.06 -8.14
N LYS A 21 10.55 3.01 -7.00
CA LYS A 21 11.75 2.16 -6.87
C LYS A 21 11.42 0.69 -7.05
N MET A 22 10.32 0.22 -6.46
CA MET A 22 9.83 -1.15 -6.65
C MET A 22 9.37 -1.36 -8.10
N GLY A 23 8.72 -0.37 -8.71
CA GLY A 23 8.22 -0.43 -10.08
C GLY A 23 9.31 -0.74 -11.09
N THR A 24 10.41 0.01 -11.08
CA THR A 24 11.56 -0.22 -11.98
C THR A 24 12.18 -1.61 -11.82
N ALA A 25 12.25 -2.12 -10.59
CA ALA A 25 12.73 -3.48 -10.34
C ALA A 25 11.71 -4.53 -10.83
N THR A 26 10.42 -4.27 -10.66
CA THR A 26 9.32 -5.15 -11.10
C THR A 26 9.27 -5.28 -12.62
N GLU A 27 9.47 -4.20 -13.37
CA GLU A 27 9.54 -4.23 -14.84
C GLU A 27 10.62 -5.20 -15.33
N ARG A 28 11.77 -5.24 -14.68
CA ARG A 28 12.84 -6.22 -15.00
C ARG A 28 12.41 -7.65 -14.73
N VAL A 29 11.68 -7.88 -13.63
CA VAL A 29 11.10 -9.20 -13.31
C VAL A 29 10.08 -9.59 -14.36
N GLN A 30 9.18 -8.70 -14.76
CA GLN A 30 8.20 -8.95 -15.82
C GLN A 30 8.85 -9.31 -17.17
N LEU A 31 9.90 -8.59 -17.56
CA LEU A 31 10.67 -8.89 -18.77
C LEU A 31 11.32 -10.29 -18.70
N LYS A 32 11.85 -10.68 -17.53
CA LYS A 32 12.41 -12.01 -17.33
C LYS A 32 11.34 -13.07 -17.41
N ILE A 33 10.22 -12.92 -16.71
CA ILE A 33 9.06 -13.81 -16.76
C ILE A 33 8.64 -14.01 -18.22
N TRP A 34 8.45 -12.94 -18.98
CA TRP A 34 8.05 -13.02 -20.37
C TRP A 34 9.04 -13.81 -21.22
N LYS A 35 10.34 -13.56 -21.07
CA LYS A 35 11.39 -14.29 -21.79
C LYS A 35 11.39 -15.79 -21.49
N GLU A 36 11.03 -16.19 -20.28
CA GLU A 36 10.97 -17.59 -19.86
C GLU A 36 9.68 -18.28 -20.31
N LEU A 37 8.57 -17.54 -20.39
CA LEU A 37 7.27 -18.06 -20.81
C LEU A 37 7.10 -18.13 -22.33
N LEU A 38 7.61 -17.17 -23.06
CA LEU A 38 7.43 -17.03 -24.52
C LEU A 38 7.79 -18.30 -25.30
N PRO A 39 8.90 -19.00 -25.04
CA PRO A 39 9.24 -20.24 -25.74
C PRO A 39 8.16 -21.33 -25.53
N VAL A 40 7.64 -21.47 -24.31
CA VAL A 40 6.61 -22.49 -23.99
C VAL A 40 5.28 -22.14 -24.65
N ILE A 41 4.94 -20.83 -24.71
CA ILE A 41 3.73 -20.36 -25.38
C ILE A 41 3.85 -20.55 -26.91
N ASN A 42 5.02 -20.28 -27.49
CA ASN A 42 5.27 -20.51 -28.92
C ASN A 42 5.17 -21.99 -29.32
N ASP A 43 5.42 -22.89 -28.39
CA ASP A 43 5.34 -24.33 -28.60
C ASP A 43 3.89 -24.87 -28.54
N LEU A 44 2.87 -24.03 -28.29
CA LEU A 44 1.47 -24.48 -28.35
C LEU A 44 1.15 -25.00 -29.75
N GLU A 45 0.48 -26.18 -29.77
CA GLU A 45 0.04 -26.82 -31.01
C GLU A 45 -1.07 -26.01 -31.69
N VAL A 46 -0.94 -25.83 -32.98
CA VAL A 46 -1.89 -25.08 -33.82
C VAL A 46 -2.38 -25.91 -35.00
N ASP A 47 -3.53 -25.56 -35.51
CA ASP A 47 -4.04 -26.09 -36.75
C ASP A 47 -3.37 -25.43 -37.99
N SER A 48 -3.78 -25.87 -39.19
CA SER A 48 -3.25 -25.35 -40.46
C SER A 48 -3.53 -23.84 -40.68
N THR A 49 -4.41 -23.24 -39.91
CA THR A 49 -4.75 -21.81 -39.99
C THR A 49 -4.08 -20.98 -38.90
N GLY A 50 -3.29 -21.64 -38.05
CA GLY A 50 -2.55 -20.97 -36.94
C GLY A 50 -3.38 -20.75 -35.66
N ASN A 51 -4.55 -21.39 -35.56
CA ASN A 51 -5.36 -21.37 -34.36
C ASN A 51 -4.93 -22.47 -33.39
N ILE A 52 -4.90 -22.14 -32.07
CA ILE A 52 -4.53 -23.09 -31.02
C ILE A 52 -5.56 -24.23 -31.00
N ILE A 53 -5.08 -25.48 -30.98
CA ILE A 53 -5.97 -26.65 -30.84
C ILE A 53 -6.13 -27.03 -29.37
N GLN A 54 -7.28 -27.64 -29.07
CA GLN A 54 -7.55 -28.25 -27.76
C GLN A 54 -6.95 -29.64 -27.72
N SER A 55 -5.67 -29.76 -27.35
CA SER A 55 -4.99 -31.05 -27.24
C SER A 55 -4.51 -31.30 -25.80
N ASP A 56 -4.28 -32.55 -25.45
CA ASP A 56 -3.71 -32.93 -24.14
C ASP A 56 -2.35 -32.26 -23.92
N ASN A 57 -1.57 -32.11 -24.99
CA ASN A 57 -0.28 -31.40 -24.92
C ASN A 57 -0.44 -29.93 -24.58
N ASN A 58 -1.38 -29.21 -25.18
CA ASN A 58 -1.65 -27.83 -24.88
C ASN A 58 -2.20 -27.63 -23.45
N ILE A 59 -3.02 -28.57 -22.97
CA ILE A 59 -3.48 -28.60 -21.58
C ILE A 59 -2.31 -28.82 -20.63
N ALA A 60 -1.42 -29.78 -20.91
CA ALA A 60 -0.22 -30.00 -20.11
C ALA A 60 0.71 -28.78 -20.06
N ARG A 61 0.83 -28.01 -21.16
CA ARG A 61 1.63 -26.78 -21.22
C ARG A 61 1.11 -25.66 -20.31
N ILE A 62 -0.18 -25.61 -20.00
CA ILE A 62 -0.73 -24.69 -19.00
C ILE A 62 -0.04 -24.91 -17.64
N GLY A 63 0.14 -26.19 -17.24
CA GLY A 63 0.86 -26.53 -16.01
C GLY A 63 2.31 -26.08 -16.05
N ILE A 64 3.02 -26.33 -17.15
CA ILE A 64 4.42 -25.89 -17.31
C ILE A 64 4.55 -24.36 -17.24
N ILE A 65 3.62 -23.64 -17.85
CA ILE A 65 3.58 -22.18 -17.82
C ILE A 65 3.31 -21.69 -16.39
N ALA A 66 2.38 -22.33 -15.67
CA ALA A 66 2.09 -22.01 -14.27
C ALA A 66 3.32 -22.22 -13.37
N ASP A 67 4.02 -23.33 -13.53
CA ASP A 67 5.22 -23.66 -12.75
C ASP A 67 6.33 -22.63 -13.01
N LYS A 68 6.63 -22.32 -14.27
CA LYS A 68 7.62 -21.31 -14.63
C LYS A 68 7.28 -19.91 -14.09
N LEU A 69 6.01 -19.52 -14.15
CA LEU A 69 5.55 -18.26 -13.58
C LEU A 69 5.77 -18.23 -12.05
N ASN A 70 5.40 -19.30 -11.35
CA ASN A 70 5.59 -19.43 -9.92
C ASN A 70 7.08 -19.45 -9.53
N GLU A 71 7.94 -20.18 -10.28
CA GLU A 71 9.38 -20.19 -10.07
C GLU A 71 10.00 -18.80 -10.21
N ALA A 72 9.62 -18.05 -11.24
CA ALA A 72 10.11 -16.70 -11.47
C ALA A 72 9.67 -15.74 -10.33
N LEU A 73 8.42 -15.87 -9.85
CA LEU A 73 7.89 -15.09 -8.74
C LEU A 73 8.43 -15.52 -7.37
N ALA A 74 8.97 -16.73 -7.23
CA ALA A 74 9.75 -17.15 -6.07
C ALA A 74 11.24 -16.78 -6.18
N GLY A 75 11.69 -16.32 -7.34
CA GLY A 75 13.09 -16.07 -7.67
C GLY A 75 13.71 -14.88 -6.95
N LYS A 76 15.05 -14.84 -6.95
CA LYS A 76 15.85 -13.82 -6.24
C LYS A 76 15.53 -12.38 -6.67
N GLU A 77 15.22 -12.17 -7.94
CA GLU A 77 14.90 -10.85 -8.49
C GLU A 77 13.60 -10.31 -7.89
N TYR A 78 12.56 -11.14 -7.79
CA TYR A 78 11.31 -10.72 -7.16
C TYR A 78 11.47 -10.55 -5.64
N GLN A 79 12.23 -11.42 -4.98
CA GLN A 79 12.57 -11.26 -3.57
C GLN A 79 13.33 -9.95 -3.30
N ALA A 80 14.15 -9.47 -4.24
CA ALA A 80 14.81 -8.18 -4.13
C ALA A 80 13.83 -6.99 -4.21
N VAL A 81 12.74 -7.11 -5.00
CA VAL A 81 11.65 -6.10 -5.01
C VAL A 81 11.01 -6.02 -3.62
N ILE A 82 10.67 -7.17 -3.02
CA ILE A 82 10.06 -7.22 -1.69
C ILE A 82 11.02 -6.67 -0.62
N LYS A 83 12.31 -6.98 -0.72
CA LYS A 83 13.32 -6.45 0.20
C LYS A 83 13.39 -4.92 0.14
N THR A 84 13.25 -4.30 -1.04
CA THR A 84 13.18 -2.84 -1.18
C THR A 84 12.03 -2.26 -0.36
N PHE A 85 10.87 -2.90 -0.41
CA PHE A 85 9.72 -2.53 0.41
C PHE A 85 10.00 -2.66 1.92
N LEU A 86 10.55 -3.80 2.36
CA LEU A 86 10.84 -4.02 3.78
C LEU A 86 11.86 -3.01 4.32
N ASN A 87 12.87 -2.67 3.54
CA ASN A 87 13.84 -1.64 3.90
C ASN A 87 13.16 -0.27 4.07
N SER A 88 12.21 0.08 3.21
CA SER A 88 11.50 1.37 3.35
C SER A 88 10.64 1.44 4.61
N ILE A 89 10.08 0.32 5.07
CA ILE A 89 9.40 0.25 6.38
C ILE A 89 10.43 0.49 7.50
N ASP A 90 11.60 -0.16 7.46
CA ASP A 90 12.62 0.03 8.49
C ASP A 90 13.13 1.47 8.56
N GLU A 91 13.36 2.10 7.41
CA GLU A 91 13.71 3.52 7.33
C GLU A 91 12.59 4.40 7.90
N GLY A 92 11.33 4.12 7.58
CA GLY A 92 10.16 4.82 8.13
C GLY A 92 10.05 4.71 9.66
N VAL A 93 10.39 3.54 10.22
CA VAL A 93 10.44 3.31 11.68
C VAL A 93 11.53 4.15 12.34
N VAL A 94 12.72 4.25 11.73
CA VAL A 94 13.78 5.13 12.22
C VAL A 94 13.29 6.56 12.31
N LEU A 95 12.66 7.07 11.26
CA LEU A 95 12.09 8.42 11.24
C LEU A 95 10.97 8.62 12.28
N SER A 96 10.13 7.59 12.52
CA SER A 96 9.10 7.64 13.58
C SER A 96 9.72 7.71 14.98
N ASN A 97 10.81 6.99 15.21
CA ASN A 97 11.54 7.05 16.48
C ASN A 97 12.22 8.41 16.67
N GLU A 98 12.77 9.00 15.61
CA GLU A 98 13.33 10.35 15.65
C GLU A 98 12.26 11.39 15.99
N VAL A 99 11.03 11.23 15.46
CA VAL A 99 9.88 12.05 15.87
C VAL A 99 9.63 11.89 17.36
N ALA A 100 9.51 10.67 17.88
CA ALA A 100 9.27 10.41 19.30
C ALA A 100 10.36 11.00 20.21
N GLN A 101 11.62 10.93 19.78
CA GLN A 101 12.77 11.50 20.51
C GLN A 101 12.76 13.03 20.57
N LYS A 102 11.94 13.72 19.76
CA LYS A 102 11.70 15.17 19.94
C LYS A 102 10.83 15.44 21.16
N PHE A 103 9.90 14.53 21.48
CA PHE A 103 9.01 14.64 22.65
C PHE A 103 9.67 14.06 23.91
N ASP A 104 10.36 12.94 23.78
CA ASP A 104 11.10 12.27 24.85
C ASP A 104 12.47 11.86 24.33
N PRO A 105 13.54 12.62 24.64
CA PRO A 105 14.90 12.29 24.20
C PRO A 105 15.41 10.92 24.63
N ALA A 106 14.80 10.30 25.66
CA ALA A 106 15.12 8.96 26.13
C ALA A 106 14.24 7.87 25.50
N PHE A 107 13.37 8.24 24.54
CA PHE A 107 12.48 7.28 23.87
C PHE A 107 13.27 6.13 23.23
N GLU A 108 12.88 4.91 23.59
CA GLU A 108 13.33 3.66 22.97
C GLU A 108 12.11 2.80 22.64
N PRO A 109 12.07 2.13 21.47
CA PRO A 109 10.97 1.26 21.09
C PRO A 109 10.76 0.12 22.08
N THR A 110 9.53 -0.07 22.52
CA THR A 110 9.16 -1.20 23.38
C THR A 110 9.15 -2.53 22.62
N ALA A 111 9.22 -3.65 23.37
CA ALA A 111 9.09 -4.99 22.78
C ALA A 111 7.74 -5.18 22.08
N ALA A 112 6.67 -4.55 22.57
CA ALA A 112 5.34 -4.59 21.94
C ALA A 112 5.31 -3.88 20.59
N GLN A 113 5.91 -2.69 20.49
CA GLN A 113 6.04 -1.93 19.23
C GLN A 113 6.89 -2.69 18.20
N THR A 114 8.01 -3.26 18.62
CA THR A 114 8.85 -4.11 17.75
C THR A 114 8.08 -5.32 17.24
N LYS A 115 7.30 -5.98 18.10
CA LYS A 115 6.46 -7.12 17.69
C LYS A 115 5.35 -6.70 16.72
N LEU A 116 4.68 -5.57 16.95
CA LEU A 116 3.68 -5.01 16.04
C LEU A 116 4.26 -4.76 14.65
N LEU A 117 5.46 -4.17 14.57
CA LEU A 117 6.18 -3.97 13.33
C LEU A 117 6.45 -5.30 12.60
N GLN A 118 6.90 -6.35 13.31
CA GLN A 118 7.13 -7.66 12.70
C GLN A 118 5.85 -8.29 12.15
N ILE A 119 4.74 -8.18 12.87
CA ILE A 119 3.43 -8.63 12.39
C ILE A 119 3.04 -7.87 11.13
N SER A 120 3.16 -6.55 11.10
CA SER A 120 2.83 -5.72 9.95
C SER A 120 3.68 -6.07 8.72
N LYS A 121 4.99 -6.31 8.91
CA LYS A 121 5.88 -6.79 7.83
C LYS A 121 5.47 -8.17 7.32
N THR A 122 5.13 -9.11 8.21
CA THR A 122 4.69 -10.45 7.83
C THR A 122 3.41 -10.40 7.01
N ASN A 123 2.43 -9.60 7.42
CA ASN A 123 1.17 -9.42 6.68
C ASN A 123 1.41 -8.80 5.29
N ALA A 124 2.30 -7.81 5.21
CA ALA A 124 2.69 -7.22 3.94
C ALA A 124 3.36 -8.25 3.01
N ILE A 125 4.30 -9.05 3.53
CA ILE A 125 4.96 -10.11 2.76
C ILE A 125 3.92 -11.11 2.22
N ASP A 126 2.95 -11.55 3.04
CA ASP A 126 1.90 -12.47 2.59
C ASP A 126 1.08 -11.89 1.43
N THR A 127 0.79 -10.59 1.45
CA THR A 127 0.11 -9.92 0.34
C THR A 127 0.95 -9.92 -0.94
N PHE A 128 2.29 -9.75 -0.84
CA PHE A 128 3.17 -9.75 -2.00
C PHE A 128 3.47 -11.13 -2.58
N ILE A 129 3.52 -12.18 -1.75
CA ILE A 129 3.97 -13.52 -2.18
C ILE A 129 2.82 -14.54 -2.15
N GLY A 130 1.84 -14.39 -1.23
CA GLY A 130 0.80 -15.36 -0.97
C GLY A 130 -0.44 -15.18 -1.84
N SER A 131 -1.59 -15.15 -1.19
CA SER A 131 -2.90 -15.09 -1.85
C SER A 131 -3.09 -13.84 -2.72
N GLY A 132 -2.53 -12.70 -2.32
CA GLY A 132 -2.61 -11.47 -3.09
C GLY A 132 -1.93 -11.60 -4.46
N LEU A 133 -0.72 -12.13 -4.52
CA LEU A 133 -0.01 -12.39 -5.77
C LEU A 133 -0.75 -13.41 -6.64
N LYS A 134 -1.21 -14.50 -6.03
CA LYS A 134 -1.97 -15.53 -6.75
C LYS A 134 -3.21 -14.95 -7.41
N ASN A 135 -4.03 -14.22 -6.66
CA ASN A 135 -5.32 -13.73 -7.14
C ASN A 135 -5.20 -12.57 -8.13
N ASN A 136 -4.18 -11.74 -8.01
CA ASN A 136 -4.02 -10.54 -8.83
C ASN A 136 -3.07 -10.71 -10.02
N VAL A 137 -2.24 -11.75 -10.04
CA VAL A 137 -1.24 -11.95 -11.10
C VAL A 137 -1.32 -13.34 -11.71
N THR A 138 -1.08 -14.39 -10.93
CA THR A 138 -0.94 -15.75 -11.47
C THR A 138 -2.26 -16.26 -12.05
N GLN A 139 -3.34 -16.16 -11.30
CA GLN A 139 -4.64 -16.70 -11.71
C GLN A 139 -5.21 -15.96 -12.93
N PRO A 140 -5.29 -14.62 -13.00
CA PRO A 140 -5.79 -13.92 -14.18
C PRO A 140 -4.98 -14.21 -15.45
N PHE A 141 -3.67 -14.37 -15.35
CA PHE A 141 -2.82 -14.73 -16.47
C PHE A 141 -3.14 -16.13 -17.01
N LEU A 142 -3.28 -17.12 -16.12
CA LEU A 142 -3.60 -18.50 -16.50
C LEU A 142 -5.03 -18.62 -17.03
N GLU A 143 -5.99 -17.90 -16.44
CA GLU A 143 -7.37 -17.86 -16.94
C GLU A 143 -7.44 -17.33 -18.37
N GLN A 144 -6.70 -16.26 -18.69
CA GLN A 144 -6.62 -15.74 -20.04
C GLN A 144 -6.04 -16.76 -21.02
N LEU A 145 -4.99 -17.49 -20.63
CA LEU A 145 -4.41 -18.57 -21.45
C LEU A 145 -5.43 -19.69 -21.68
N VAL A 146 -6.13 -20.15 -20.64
CA VAL A 146 -7.18 -21.19 -20.72
C VAL A 146 -8.31 -20.75 -21.65
N VAL A 147 -8.78 -19.52 -21.52
CA VAL A 147 -9.83 -18.95 -22.39
C VAL A 147 -9.38 -18.95 -23.85
N ASN A 148 -8.14 -18.52 -24.14
CA ASN A 148 -7.63 -18.48 -25.51
C ASN A 148 -7.49 -19.88 -26.13
N ILE A 149 -7.02 -20.88 -25.36
CA ILE A 149 -6.96 -22.29 -25.82
C ILE A 149 -8.38 -22.84 -26.05
N SER A 150 -9.30 -22.58 -25.12
CA SER A 150 -10.69 -23.05 -25.23
C SER A 150 -11.44 -22.42 -26.41
N ALA A 151 -11.17 -21.16 -26.69
CA ALA A 151 -11.76 -20.44 -27.83
C ALA A 151 -11.06 -20.74 -29.16
N ARG A 152 -10.00 -21.58 -29.19
CA ARG A 152 -9.14 -21.79 -30.36
C ARG A 152 -8.66 -20.49 -30.99
N ALA A 153 -8.21 -19.56 -30.16
CA ALA A 153 -7.74 -18.28 -30.61
C ALA A 153 -6.46 -18.42 -31.47
N PRO A 154 -6.19 -17.49 -32.41
CA PRO A 154 -4.93 -17.45 -33.13
C PRO A 154 -3.74 -17.38 -32.15
N LEU A 155 -2.70 -18.18 -32.37
CA LEU A 155 -1.50 -18.20 -31.49
C LEU A 155 -0.87 -16.81 -31.37
N ARG A 156 -0.78 -16.09 -32.49
CA ARG A 156 -0.21 -14.72 -32.51
C ARG A 156 -0.99 -13.76 -31.60
N ASP A 157 -2.32 -13.81 -31.64
CA ASP A 157 -3.17 -12.93 -30.84
C ASP A 157 -3.08 -13.30 -29.36
N THR A 158 -2.99 -14.59 -29.06
CA THR A 158 -2.75 -15.12 -27.70
C THR A 158 -1.41 -14.61 -27.14
N ILE A 159 -0.33 -14.70 -27.92
CA ILE A 159 1.00 -14.18 -27.53
C ILE A 159 0.92 -12.69 -27.23
N ASN A 160 0.31 -11.89 -28.11
CA ASN A 160 0.18 -10.44 -27.93
C ASN A 160 -0.64 -10.10 -26.68
N ALA A 161 -1.75 -10.80 -26.45
CA ALA A 161 -2.60 -10.59 -25.29
C ALA A 161 -1.88 -10.95 -23.97
N LEU A 162 -1.21 -12.09 -23.91
CA LEU A 162 -0.45 -12.51 -22.73
C LEU A 162 0.76 -11.62 -22.48
N GLN A 163 1.43 -11.13 -23.54
CA GLN A 163 2.50 -10.16 -23.43
C GLN A 163 1.99 -8.86 -22.80
N GLY A 164 0.86 -8.33 -23.30
CA GLY A 164 0.23 -7.13 -22.74
C GLY A 164 -0.19 -7.33 -21.27
N THR A 165 -0.62 -8.54 -20.91
CA THR A 165 -0.98 -8.88 -19.53
C THR A 165 0.23 -8.85 -18.59
N ILE A 166 1.38 -9.37 -19.01
CA ILE A 166 2.61 -9.39 -18.19
C ILE A 166 3.36 -8.07 -18.23
N LEU A 167 3.65 -7.55 -19.44
CA LEU A 167 4.49 -6.37 -19.61
C LEU A 167 3.73 -5.04 -19.52
N GLY A 168 2.42 -5.10 -19.74
CA GLY A 168 1.60 -3.92 -19.95
C GLY A 168 1.54 -3.48 -21.41
N THR A 169 0.81 -2.41 -21.63
CA THR A 169 0.64 -1.72 -22.91
C THR A 169 0.83 -0.22 -22.69
N ASP A 170 0.81 0.59 -23.76
CA ASP A 170 0.85 2.05 -23.64
C ASP A 170 -0.29 2.63 -22.78
N ALA A 171 -1.41 1.90 -22.66
CA ALA A 171 -2.58 2.32 -21.92
C ALA A 171 -2.65 1.73 -20.48
N ASN A 172 -1.98 0.61 -20.20
CA ASN A 172 -2.12 -0.12 -18.94
C ASN A 172 -0.81 -0.75 -18.48
N GLU A 173 -0.52 -0.65 -17.20
CA GLU A 173 0.57 -1.39 -16.56
C GLU A 173 0.30 -2.91 -16.56
N GLY A 174 1.36 -3.70 -16.63
CA GLY A 174 1.28 -5.16 -16.47
C GLY A 174 0.77 -5.56 -15.08
N LEU A 175 0.18 -6.76 -14.99
CA LEU A 175 -0.48 -7.24 -13.75
C LEU A 175 0.44 -7.17 -12.52
N LEU A 176 1.69 -7.61 -12.66
CA LEU A 176 2.63 -7.63 -11.53
C LEU A 176 2.99 -6.21 -11.08
N LEU A 177 3.27 -5.31 -12.02
CA LEU A 177 3.60 -3.91 -11.68
C LEU A 177 2.44 -3.22 -10.98
N ARG A 178 1.22 -3.38 -11.50
CA ARG A 178 0.01 -2.83 -10.88
C ARG A 178 -0.23 -3.40 -9.48
N HIS A 179 -0.10 -4.72 -9.31
CA HIS A 179 -0.21 -5.37 -8.01
C HIS A 179 0.82 -4.82 -7.02
N ILE A 180 2.08 -4.73 -7.41
CA ILE A 180 3.17 -4.22 -6.57
C ILE A 180 2.92 -2.78 -6.14
N LYS A 181 2.59 -1.88 -7.08
CA LYS A 181 2.36 -0.46 -6.76
C LYS A 181 1.18 -0.27 -5.81
N THR A 182 0.06 -0.92 -6.08
CA THR A 182 -1.14 -0.82 -5.24
C THR A 182 -0.91 -1.40 -3.85
N THR A 183 -0.27 -2.57 -3.78
CA THR A 183 0.02 -3.26 -2.51
C THR A 183 1.03 -2.48 -1.68
N ALA A 184 2.10 -1.97 -2.32
CA ALA A 184 3.15 -1.23 -1.61
C ALA A 184 2.59 0.02 -0.93
N LEU A 185 1.79 0.83 -1.63
CA LEU A 185 1.19 2.04 -1.07
C LEU A 185 0.34 1.74 0.17
N THR A 186 -0.55 0.75 0.07
CA THR A 186 -1.46 0.42 1.18
C THR A 186 -0.73 -0.25 2.34
N ALA A 187 0.10 -1.26 2.07
CA ALA A 187 0.79 -2.02 3.10
C ALA A 187 1.81 -1.16 3.87
N GLN A 188 2.53 -0.27 3.16
CA GLN A 188 3.47 0.66 3.76
C GLN A 188 2.77 1.65 4.68
N ALA A 189 1.68 2.26 4.20
CA ALA A 189 0.90 3.21 4.99
C ALA A 189 0.34 2.56 6.26
N VAL A 190 -0.21 1.34 6.15
CA VAL A 190 -0.75 0.60 7.30
C VAL A 190 0.35 0.23 8.30
N ALA A 191 1.49 -0.32 7.82
CA ALA A 191 2.59 -0.71 8.69
C ALA A 191 3.17 0.49 9.45
N ASP A 192 3.43 1.58 8.76
CA ASP A 192 3.98 2.79 9.34
C ASP A 192 3.03 3.46 10.33
N ARG A 193 1.78 3.64 9.96
CA ARG A 193 0.79 4.28 10.84
C ARG A 193 0.47 3.45 12.07
N SER A 194 0.43 2.12 11.94
CA SER A 194 0.25 1.22 13.08
C SER A 194 1.39 1.37 14.08
N TYR A 195 2.62 1.43 13.59
CA TYR A 195 3.79 1.67 14.43
C TYR A 195 3.76 3.07 15.04
N SER A 196 3.55 4.11 14.23
CA SER A 196 3.48 5.51 14.68
C SER A 196 2.36 5.72 15.70
N ALA A 197 1.20 5.10 15.55
CA ALA A 197 0.11 5.19 16.52
C ALA A 197 0.53 4.62 17.89
N ALA A 198 1.19 3.46 17.91
CA ALA A 198 1.69 2.86 19.14
C ALA A 198 2.82 3.70 19.79
N VAL A 199 3.66 4.35 19.00
CA VAL A 199 4.67 5.29 19.46
C VAL A 199 4.02 6.53 20.05
N ASN A 200 3.07 7.15 19.35
CA ASN A 200 2.35 8.35 19.77
C ASN A 200 1.58 8.14 21.08
N GLU A 201 1.02 6.94 21.28
CA GLU A 201 0.40 6.58 22.55
C GLU A 201 1.43 6.54 23.71
N THR A 202 2.62 6.01 23.45
CA THR A 202 3.71 5.92 24.45
C THR A 202 4.22 7.28 24.87
N ILE A 203 4.38 8.24 23.94
CA ILE A 203 4.80 9.61 24.25
C ILE A 203 3.66 10.50 24.76
N GLY A 204 2.43 9.96 24.89
CA GLY A 204 1.28 10.69 25.38
C GLY A 204 0.78 11.80 24.46
N ALA A 205 0.95 11.66 23.14
CA ALA A 205 0.52 12.66 22.16
C ALA A 205 -1.00 12.85 22.19
N ILE A 206 -1.45 14.11 22.26
CA ILE A 206 -2.87 14.47 22.29
C ILE A 206 -3.30 15.42 21.18
N TYR A 207 -2.35 16.07 20.51
CA TYR A 207 -2.59 16.89 19.33
C TYR A 207 -1.82 16.35 18.14
N PHE A 208 -2.45 16.44 16.96
CA PHE A 208 -1.91 15.90 15.73
C PHE A 208 -2.19 16.86 14.57
N GLU A 209 -1.19 17.10 13.75
CA GLU A 209 -1.35 17.71 12.44
C GLU A 209 -1.66 16.64 11.40
N TYR A 210 -2.65 16.90 10.54
CA TYR A 210 -3.05 16.02 9.45
C TYR A 210 -2.24 16.40 8.21
N LEU A 211 -1.27 15.58 7.83
CA LEU A 211 -0.31 15.88 6.76
C LEU A 211 -0.26 14.80 5.70
N GLY A 212 0.00 15.16 4.43
CA GLY A 212 0.22 14.16 3.38
C GLY A 212 0.29 14.69 1.95
N GLY A 213 -0.16 15.87 1.73
CA GLY A 213 -0.21 16.50 0.40
C GLY A 213 -1.37 16.06 -0.49
N GLU A 214 -1.86 16.96 -1.29
CA GLU A 214 -2.99 16.76 -2.17
C GLU A 214 -2.56 16.25 -3.55
N ILE A 215 -3.35 15.33 -4.09
CA ILE A 215 -3.30 14.89 -5.49
C ILE A 215 -4.69 15.06 -6.12
N PRO A 216 -4.82 15.05 -7.46
CA PRO A 216 -6.12 15.27 -8.12
C PRO A 216 -7.26 14.33 -7.67
N THR A 217 -6.91 13.18 -7.07
CA THR A 217 -7.85 12.19 -6.56
C THR A 217 -7.96 12.18 -5.04
N THR A 218 -7.45 13.20 -4.36
CA THR A 218 -7.59 13.34 -2.91
C THR A 218 -9.06 13.52 -2.54
N ARG A 219 -9.52 12.76 -1.56
CA ARG A 219 -10.94 12.77 -1.15
C ARG A 219 -11.27 14.00 -0.31
N PRO A 220 -12.53 14.46 -0.34
CA PRO A 220 -12.98 15.58 0.49
C PRO A 220 -12.62 15.39 1.98
N PHE A 221 -12.81 14.18 2.55
CA PHE A 221 -12.41 13.88 3.91
C PHE A 221 -10.95 14.26 4.21
N CYS A 222 -10.02 13.98 3.30
CA CYS A 222 -8.61 14.33 3.48
C CYS A 222 -8.36 15.81 3.19
N GLN A 223 -8.98 16.38 2.15
CA GLN A 223 -8.79 17.78 1.75
C GLN A 223 -9.19 18.76 2.86
N HIS A 224 -10.30 18.48 3.55
CA HIS A 224 -10.78 19.37 4.63
C HIS A 224 -9.92 19.33 5.90
N ARG A 225 -9.02 18.36 5.99
CA ARG A 225 -8.16 18.15 7.18
C ARG A 225 -6.68 18.46 6.93
N GLU A 226 -6.27 18.54 5.66
CA GLU A 226 -4.86 18.75 5.29
C GLU A 226 -4.30 20.03 5.87
N GLY A 227 -3.17 19.93 6.58
CA GLY A 227 -2.48 21.05 7.21
C GLY A 227 -3.11 21.55 8.52
N GLU A 228 -4.22 20.95 8.95
CA GLU A 228 -4.93 21.36 10.16
C GLU A 228 -4.51 20.52 11.36
N VAL A 229 -4.59 21.14 12.55
CA VAL A 229 -4.27 20.49 13.83
C VAL A 229 -5.53 20.08 14.55
N PHE A 230 -5.54 18.84 15.06
CA PHE A 230 -6.68 18.24 15.74
C PHE A 230 -6.31 17.65 17.09
N HIS A 231 -7.24 17.71 18.03
CA HIS A 231 -7.15 16.99 19.29
C HIS A 231 -7.46 15.49 19.05
N LYS A 232 -6.80 14.61 19.80
CA LYS A 232 -7.01 13.15 19.75
C LYS A 232 -8.49 12.77 19.77
N GLY A 233 -9.29 13.38 20.65
CA GLY A 233 -10.72 13.11 20.74
C GLY A 233 -11.53 13.51 19.50
N GLU A 234 -11.12 14.57 18.78
CA GLU A 234 -11.76 14.94 17.50
C GLU A 234 -11.51 13.86 16.45
N ILE A 235 -10.29 13.32 16.40
CA ILE A 235 -9.91 12.22 15.50
C ILE A 235 -10.64 10.91 15.88
N GLU A 236 -10.79 10.61 17.16
CA GLU A 236 -11.53 9.45 17.65
C GLU A 236 -13.01 9.51 17.25
N LYS A 237 -13.63 10.69 17.25
CA LYS A 237 -14.99 10.89 16.73
C LYS A 237 -15.10 10.51 15.25
N TRP A 238 -14.16 10.94 14.41
CA TRP A 238 -14.16 10.53 13.00
C TRP A 238 -14.12 9.00 12.87
N GLY A 239 -13.26 8.35 13.65
CA GLY A 239 -13.18 6.88 13.66
C GLY A 239 -14.54 6.22 13.97
N ASN A 240 -15.33 6.83 14.83
CA ASN A 240 -16.70 6.37 15.14
C ASN A 240 -17.75 6.77 14.09
N GLY A 241 -17.36 7.48 13.03
CA GLY A 241 -18.28 7.98 12.02
C GLY A 241 -19.01 9.26 12.42
N GLU A 242 -18.43 10.05 13.35
CA GLU A 242 -19.01 11.29 13.85
C GLU A 242 -18.25 12.49 13.30
N ASN A 243 -18.96 13.56 12.96
CA ASN A 243 -18.36 14.83 12.61
C ASN A 243 -17.78 15.52 13.85
N SER A 244 -16.65 16.23 13.68
CA SER A 244 -16.01 17.02 14.71
C SER A 244 -15.10 18.09 14.12
N ALA A 245 -14.55 18.95 14.97
CA ALA A 245 -13.66 20.03 14.59
C ALA A 245 -14.29 21.07 13.65
N GLY A 246 -15.63 21.15 13.61
CA GLY A 246 -16.35 22.05 12.69
C GLY A 246 -16.37 21.56 11.23
N ILE A 247 -15.93 20.32 10.98
CA ILE A 247 -15.97 19.67 9.66
C ILE A 247 -17.17 18.74 9.61
N ASP A 248 -18.03 18.93 8.61
CA ASP A 248 -19.30 18.20 8.41
C ASP A 248 -19.27 17.51 7.05
N ASP A 249 -18.46 16.43 6.95
CA ASP A 249 -18.23 15.66 5.73
C ASP A 249 -18.31 14.14 5.92
N ILE A 250 -18.73 13.70 7.10
CA ILE A 250 -19.02 12.30 7.40
C ILE A 250 -20.54 12.12 7.33
N GLU A 251 -21.02 11.44 6.30
CA GLU A 251 -22.44 11.18 6.03
C GLU A 251 -22.77 9.73 6.41
N ASP A 252 -23.85 9.53 7.15
CA ASP A 252 -24.30 8.19 7.60
C ASP A 252 -23.19 7.36 8.27
N GLY A 253 -22.28 8.01 9.02
CA GLY A 253 -21.18 7.37 9.73
C GLY A 253 -20.01 6.93 8.84
N THR A 254 -19.94 7.42 7.58
CA THR A 254 -18.92 6.98 6.63
C THR A 254 -18.44 8.13 5.72
N TRP A 255 -17.36 7.85 4.96
CA TRP A 255 -16.81 8.69 3.88
C TRP A 255 -16.27 7.84 2.75
N ALA A 256 -16.05 8.43 1.59
CA ALA A 256 -15.51 7.73 0.43
C ALA A 256 -14.15 7.10 0.74
N GLY A 257 -14.04 5.78 0.64
CA GLY A 257 -12.81 5.01 0.87
C GLY A 257 -12.52 4.66 2.32
N ARG A 258 -13.43 4.91 3.25
CA ARG A 258 -13.32 4.40 4.63
C ARG A 258 -13.09 2.88 4.61
N ILE A 259 -12.19 2.40 5.45
CA ILE A 259 -11.95 0.97 5.62
C ILE A 259 -13.01 0.42 6.59
N ASP A 260 -13.64 -0.70 6.22
CA ASP A 260 -14.61 -1.37 7.09
C ASP A 260 -13.99 -1.72 8.44
N GLY A 261 -14.73 -1.48 9.52
CA GLY A 261 -14.26 -1.69 10.88
C GLY A 261 -13.36 -0.57 11.42
N THR A 262 -13.23 0.57 10.71
CA THR A 262 -12.60 1.76 11.29
C THR A 262 -13.40 2.20 12.52
N ASP A 263 -12.71 2.44 13.63
CA ASP A 263 -13.23 2.90 14.91
C ASP A 263 -12.32 3.97 15.54
N ALA A 264 -12.66 4.44 16.75
CA ALA A 264 -11.89 5.45 17.48
C ALA A 264 -10.40 5.12 17.67
N LYS A 265 -10.01 3.85 17.66
CA LYS A 265 -8.61 3.42 17.83
C LYS A 265 -7.92 3.22 16.48
N SER A 266 -8.57 2.51 15.58
CA SER A 266 -8.02 2.14 14.28
C SER A 266 -7.96 3.33 13.29
N ILE A 267 -8.66 4.44 13.54
CA ILE A 267 -8.56 5.68 12.73
C ILE A 267 -7.12 6.21 12.66
N PHE A 268 -6.32 6.05 13.72
CA PHE A 268 -4.91 6.46 13.73
C PHE A 268 -4.03 5.63 12.79
N THR A 269 -4.47 4.43 12.42
CA THR A 269 -3.84 3.56 11.43
C THR A 269 -4.44 3.77 10.03
N PHE A 270 -5.76 3.85 9.94
CA PHE A 270 -6.45 3.88 8.64
C PHE A 270 -6.58 5.30 8.07
N VAL A 271 -6.57 6.33 8.94
CA VAL A 271 -6.66 7.76 8.56
C VAL A 271 -7.80 7.99 7.55
N GLY A 272 -7.55 8.44 6.32
CA GLY A 272 -8.57 8.65 5.29
C GLY A 272 -9.02 7.37 4.55
N GLY A 273 -8.51 6.18 4.94
CA GLY A 273 -8.93 4.89 4.37
C GLY A 273 -8.04 4.35 3.24
N TRP A 274 -8.63 3.60 2.29
CA TRP A 274 -7.92 2.95 1.19
C TRP A 274 -7.11 3.95 0.36
N ASN A 275 -5.84 3.63 0.08
CA ASN A 275 -4.91 4.45 -0.71
C ASN A 275 -4.72 5.87 -0.15
N CYS A 276 -5.04 6.10 1.12
CA CYS A 276 -4.77 7.38 1.78
C CYS A 276 -3.27 7.58 1.96
N ARG A 277 -2.76 8.77 1.64
CA ARG A 277 -1.33 9.14 1.78
C ARG A 277 -1.05 10.05 2.98
N HIS A 278 -2.09 10.38 3.77
CA HIS A 278 -1.98 11.30 4.89
C HIS A 278 -1.52 10.60 6.16
N TYR A 279 -0.94 11.37 7.05
CA TYR A 279 -0.40 10.94 8.34
C TYR A 279 -0.90 11.86 9.46
N LEU A 280 -0.92 11.35 10.67
CA LEU A 280 -1.19 12.10 11.89
C LEU A 280 0.15 12.31 12.60
N LEU A 281 0.68 13.53 12.49
CA LEU A 281 1.93 13.92 13.12
C LEU A 281 1.66 14.47 14.52
N PRO A 282 2.26 13.92 15.58
CA PRO A 282 2.09 14.48 16.91
C PRO A 282 2.73 15.88 17.01
N ILE A 283 2.06 16.78 17.71
CA ILE A 283 2.53 18.14 18.01
C ILE A 283 2.54 18.34 19.50
N GLU A 284 3.56 19.01 20.02
CA GLU A 284 3.64 19.40 21.42
C GLU A 284 2.53 20.40 21.77
N SER A 285 1.88 20.20 22.93
CA SER A 285 0.71 21.00 23.33
C SER A 285 0.98 22.50 23.46
N ASP A 286 2.21 22.90 23.75
CA ASP A 286 2.63 24.28 23.83
C ASP A 286 2.79 24.96 22.47
N MET A 287 2.97 24.18 21.40
CA MET A 287 3.04 24.65 20.02
C MET A 287 1.68 24.76 19.33
N VAL A 288 0.61 24.30 19.97
CA VAL A 288 -0.74 24.29 19.40
C VAL A 288 -1.42 25.64 19.60
N ASP A 289 -2.04 26.17 18.56
CA ASP A 289 -2.78 27.44 18.63
C ASP A 289 -3.92 27.41 19.65
N ASP A 290 -4.13 28.54 20.34
CA ASP A 290 -5.19 28.66 21.34
C ASP A 290 -6.61 28.45 20.75
N SER A 291 -6.80 28.77 19.48
CA SER A 291 -8.05 28.51 18.77
C SER A 291 -8.37 27.01 18.66
N VAL A 292 -7.37 26.17 18.40
CA VAL A 292 -7.50 24.71 18.36
C VAL A 292 -7.81 24.17 19.75
N LYS A 293 -7.11 24.65 20.77
CA LYS A 293 -7.37 24.27 22.18
C LYS A 293 -8.78 24.66 22.62
N ALA A 294 -9.22 25.88 22.24
CA ALA A 294 -10.57 26.35 22.54
C ALA A 294 -11.65 25.53 21.84
N ARG A 295 -11.44 25.17 20.57
CA ARG A 295 -12.32 24.29 19.81
C ARG A 295 -12.45 22.90 20.45
N ALA A 296 -11.33 22.25 20.76
CA ALA A 296 -11.29 20.96 21.43
C ALA A 296 -12.02 21.01 22.79
N LYS A 297 -11.80 22.08 23.58
CA LYS A 297 -12.51 22.30 24.84
C LYS A 297 -14.01 22.47 24.68
N ALA A 298 -14.46 23.20 23.64
CA ALA A 298 -15.88 23.37 23.35
C ALA A 298 -16.56 22.02 22.98
N GLU A 299 -15.84 21.09 22.41
CA GLU A 299 -16.31 19.72 22.13
C GLU A 299 -16.19 18.77 23.34
N GLY A 300 -15.76 19.27 24.50
CA GLY A 300 -15.70 18.52 25.76
C GLY A 300 -14.36 17.80 26.03
N PHE A 301 -13.34 18.02 25.19
CA PHE A 301 -12.01 17.45 25.39
C PHE A 301 -11.20 18.30 26.34
N LYS A 302 -10.31 17.65 27.12
CA LYS A 302 -9.43 18.36 28.06
C LYS A 302 -8.14 18.75 27.33
N PRO A 303 -7.91 20.04 27.06
CA PRO A 303 -6.57 20.48 26.69
C PRO A 303 -5.66 20.31 27.92
N ILE A 304 -4.56 19.63 27.76
CA ILE A 304 -3.52 19.54 28.81
C ILE A 304 -2.52 20.64 28.56
#